data_80e380675b6a48a0078f1d4ae45d512b
#
_entry.id   80e380675b6a48a0078f1d4ae45d512b
#
_cell.length_a   1.000
_cell.length_b   1.000
_cell.length_c   1.000
_cell.angle_alpha   90.00
_cell.angle_beta   90.00
_cell.angle_gamma   90.00
#
_symmetry.space_group_name_H-M   'P 1'
#
loop_
_entity.id
_entity.type
_entity.pdbx_description
1 polymer ?
#
loop_
_entity_poly.entity_id
_entity_poly.type
_entity_poly.pdbx_seq_one_letter_code
_entity_poly.pdbx_strand_id
1 'polypeptide(L)' 'MKIKGEVWFLASCVEVYKDEKGLTGQEAYNYLQKTGAVDYITGCWEGLHMTSPQYIIDSIDEYIKTHGFEPISI' A
#
# COMPACT_ATOMS: atom_id res chain seq x y z
N MET A 1 -1.94 -12.95 20.77
CA MET A 1 -0.90 -12.98 19.72
C MET A 1 -0.53 -11.55 19.32
N LYS A 2 0.76 -11.26 19.29
CA LYS A 2 1.21 -9.93 18.84
C LYS A 2 1.33 -9.90 17.33
N ILE A 3 0.70 -8.91 16.72
CA ILE A 3 0.86 -8.67 15.29
C ILE A 3 2.12 -7.84 15.09
N LYS A 4 2.98 -8.25 14.16
CA LYS A 4 4.19 -7.49 13.84
C LYS A 4 3.82 -6.12 13.27
N GLY A 5 4.66 -5.11 13.56
CA GLY A 5 4.40 -3.75 13.11
C GLY A 5 4.21 -3.62 11.61
N GLU A 6 5.03 -4.32 10.81
CA GLU A 6 4.90 -4.29 9.36
C GLU A 6 3.59 -4.90 8.86
N VAL A 7 3.09 -5.93 9.54
CA VAL A 7 1.80 -6.56 9.17
C VAL A 7 0.65 -5.63 9.50
N TRP A 8 0.69 -5.01 10.69
CA TRP A 8 -0.33 -4.04 11.09
C TRP A 8 -0.35 -2.86 10.12
N PHE A 9 0.82 -2.36 9.77
CA PHE A 9 0.94 -1.23 8.86
C PHE A 9 0.43 -1.59 7.46
N LEU A 10 0.76 -2.80 6.99
CA LEU A 10 0.27 -3.27 5.69
C LEU A 10 -1.26 -3.28 5.66
N ALA A 11 -1.89 -3.80 6.71
CA ALA A 11 -3.35 -3.83 6.79
C ALA A 11 -3.94 -2.42 6.73
N SER A 12 -3.31 -1.48 7.43
CA SER A 12 -3.73 -0.08 7.41
C SER A 12 -3.59 0.53 6.02
N CYS A 13 -2.49 0.23 5.33
CA CYS A 13 -2.24 0.75 3.97
C CYS A 13 -3.26 0.19 2.98
N VAL A 14 -3.59 -1.09 3.09
CA VAL A 14 -4.61 -1.71 2.23
C VAL A 14 -5.94 -0.99 2.42
N GLU A 15 -6.29 -0.70 3.67
CA GLU A 15 -7.55 -0.03 3.99
C GLU A 15 -7.60 1.37 3.39
N VAL A 16 -6.53 2.15 3.57
CA VAL A 16 -6.44 3.51 3.03
C VAL A 16 -6.44 3.49 1.50
N TYR A 17 -5.67 2.57 0.91
CA TYR A 17 -5.56 2.48 -0.54
C TYR A 17 -6.89 2.08 -1.18
N LYS A 18 -7.59 1.11 -0.59
CA LYS A 18 -8.89 0.68 -1.13
C LYS A 18 -9.90 1.81 -1.11
N ASP A 19 -9.93 2.60 -0.04
CA ASP A 19 -10.86 3.73 0.07
C ASP A 19 -10.53 4.80 -0.98
N GLU A 20 -9.25 5.11 -1.15
CA GLU A 20 -8.83 6.13 -2.11
C GLU A 20 -9.13 5.72 -3.55
N LYS A 21 -8.97 4.43 -3.86
CA LYS A 21 -9.13 3.93 -5.22
C LYS A 21 -10.52 3.36 -5.51
N GLY A 22 -11.40 3.34 -4.53
CA GLY A 22 -12.75 2.82 -4.72
C GLY A 22 -12.80 1.30 -4.92
N LEU A 23 -11.90 0.58 -4.24
CA LEU A 23 -11.78 -0.87 -4.37
C LEU A 23 -12.32 -1.57 -3.13
N THR A 24 -12.55 -2.89 -3.26
CA THR A 24 -12.74 -3.72 -2.08
C THR A 24 -11.38 -4.01 -1.45
N GLY A 25 -11.37 -4.45 -0.20
CA GLY A 25 -10.12 -4.82 0.46
C GLY A 25 -9.38 -5.92 -0.28
N GLN A 26 -10.13 -6.91 -0.79
CA GLN A 26 -9.54 -8.02 -1.54
C GLN A 26 -8.90 -7.54 -2.84
N GLU A 27 -9.59 -6.67 -3.57
CA GLU A 27 -9.06 -6.12 -4.82
C GLU A 27 -7.80 -5.31 -4.58
N ALA A 28 -7.81 -4.46 -3.55
CA ALA A 28 -6.66 -3.65 -3.21
C ALA A 28 -5.46 -4.51 -2.83
N TYR A 29 -5.67 -5.51 -1.97
CA TYR A 29 -4.59 -6.39 -1.54
C TYR A 29 -4.01 -7.17 -2.72
N ASN A 30 -4.86 -7.74 -3.56
CA ASN A 30 -4.41 -8.50 -4.73
C ASN A 30 -3.60 -7.62 -5.68
N TYR A 31 -4.03 -6.40 -5.90
CA TYR A 31 -3.32 -5.47 -6.76
C TYR A 31 -1.95 -5.10 -6.18
N LEU A 32 -1.90 -4.79 -4.90
CA LEU A 32 -0.64 -4.42 -4.24
C LEU A 32 0.32 -5.60 -4.22
N GLN A 33 -0.18 -6.82 -4.04
CA GLN A 33 0.64 -8.02 -4.07
C GLN A 33 1.20 -8.27 -5.47
N LYS A 34 0.35 -8.16 -6.48
CA LYS A 34 0.74 -8.37 -7.88
C LYS A 34 1.83 -7.41 -8.33
N THR A 35 1.76 -6.17 -7.89
CA THR A 35 2.70 -5.12 -8.31
C THR A 35 3.98 -5.10 -7.47
N GLY A 36 4.06 -5.90 -6.42
CA GLY A 36 5.20 -5.89 -5.51
C GLY A 36 5.12 -4.82 -4.43
N ALA A 37 4.03 -4.05 -4.40
CA ALA A 37 3.88 -2.98 -3.42
C ALA A 37 3.78 -3.50 -1.99
N VAL A 38 3.28 -4.74 -1.80
CA VAL A 38 3.25 -5.35 -0.47
C VAL A 38 4.66 -5.41 0.12
N ASP A 39 5.63 -5.87 -0.67
CA ASP A 39 7.03 -5.94 -0.22
C ASP A 39 7.59 -4.54 0.03
N TYR A 40 7.25 -3.58 -0.81
CA TYR A 40 7.68 -2.20 -0.61
C TYR A 40 7.14 -1.64 0.70
N ILE A 41 5.85 -1.83 0.97
CA ILE A 41 5.20 -1.31 2.17
C ILE A 41 5.82 -1.95 3.43
N THR A 42 5.97 -3.27 3.44
CA THR A 42 6.50 -3.96 4.61
C THR A 42 7.98 -3.68 4.82
N GLY A 43 8.74 -3.48 3.73
CA GLY A 43 10.16 -3.16 3.82
C GLY A 43 10.44 -1.74 4.27
N CYS A 44 9.51 -0.82 4.03
CA CYS A 44 9.68 0.61 4.34
C CYS A 44 8.76 1.10 5.46
N TRP A 45 8.14 0.19 6.21
CA TRP A 45 7.09 0.58 7.16
C TRP A 45 7.59 1.56 8.23
N GLU A 46 8.83 1.41 8.67
CA GLU A 46 9.38 2.27 9.73
C GLU A 46 9.38 3.74 9.32
N GLY A 47 9.72 4.01 8.06
CA GLY A 47 9.69 5.38 7.55
C GLY A 47 8.30 5.82 7.15
N LEU A 48 7.56 4.95 6.49
CA LEU A 48 6.24 5.30 5.95
C LEU A 48 5.20 5.56 7.04
N HIS A 49 5.25 4.82 8.15
CA HIS A 49 4.23 4.97 9.18
C HIS A 49 4.28 6.34 9.88
N MET A 50 5.35 7.09 9.66
CA MET A 50 5.50 8.44 10.20
C MET A 50 4.94 9.50 9.26
N THR A 51 4.43 9.11 8.10
CA THR A 51 3.95 10.05 7.08
C THR A 51 2.41 10.09 7.05
N SER A 52 1.87 11.06 6.30
CA SER A 52 0.42 11.17 6.15
C SER A 52 -0.11 10.06 5.23
N PRO A 53 -1.42 9.70 5.36
CA PRO A 53 -2.02 8.73 4.46
C PRO A 53 -1.89 9.09 2.99
N GLN A 54 -2.02 10.37 2.65
CA GLN A 54 -1.88 10.81 1.26
C GLN A 54 -0.47 10.56 0.73
N TYR A 55 0.53 10.83 1.56
CA TYR A 55 1.92 10.56 1.17
C TYR A 55 2.14 9.06 0.93
N ILE A 56 1.56 8.22 1.78
CA ILE A 56 1.66 6.77 1.62
C ILE A 56 1.07 6.34 0.28
N ILE A 57 -0.11 6.83 -0.06
CA ILE A 57 -0.77 6.50 -1.33
C ILE A 57 0.09 6.95 -2.51
N ASP A 58 0.60 8.17 -2.47
CA ASP A 58 1.45 8.72 -3.52
C ASP A 58 2.72 7.90 -3.68
N SER A 59 3.32 7.48 -2.57
CA SER A 59 4.53 6.65 -2.59
C SER A 59 4.27 5.29 -3.20
N ILE A 60 3.13 4.67 -2.87
CA ILE A 60 2.74 3.39 -3.44
C ILE A 60 2.53 3.52 -4.95
N ASP A 61 1.80 4.54 -5.39
CA ASP A 61 1.54 4.77 -6.80
C ASP A 61 2.85 5.01 -7.57
N GLU A 62 3.77 5.77 -7.00
CA GLU A 62 5.07 6.02 -7.61
C GLU A 62 5.88 4.71 -7.74
N TYR A 63 5.87 3.90 -6.70
CA TYR A 63 6.54 2.60 -6.74
C TYR A 63 5.98 1.73 -7.86
N ILE A 64 4.66 1.64 -7.94
CA ILE A 64 3.97 0.84 -8.95
C ILE A 64 4.32 1.31 -10.35
N LYS A 65 4.31 2.62 -10.56
CA LYS A 65 4.62 3.22 -11.85
C LYS A 65 6.06 2.94 -12.27
N THR A 66 7.01 3.08 -11.35
CA THR A 66 8.44 2.89 -11.67
C THR A 66 8.77 1.42 -11.91
N HIS A 67 7.90 0.49 -11.49
CA HIS A 67 8.09 -0.93 -11.71
C HIS A 67 7.28 -1.45 -12.90
N GLY A 68 6.81 -0.56 -13.76
CA GLY A 68 6.19 -0.94 -15.02
C GLY A 68 4.71 -1.26 -14.98
N PHE A 69 4.04 -0.95 -13.89
CA PHE A 69 2.59 -1.13 -13.77
C PHE A 69 1.91 0.23 -13.81
N GLU A 70 0.63 0.25 -14.17
CA GLU A 70 -0.16 1.48 -14.12
C GLU A 70 -0.88 1.58 -12.78
N PRO A 71 -0.73 2.71 -12.05
CA PRO A 71 -1.52 2.93 -10.86
C PRO A 71 -3.00 3.02 -11.20
N ILE A 72 -3.83 2.56 -10.27
CA ILE A 72 -5.28 2.64 -10.44
C ILE A 72 -5.70 4.12 -10.32
N SER A 73 -6.41 4.59 -11.33
CA SER A 73 -6.99 5.93 -11.34
C SER A 73 -8.48 5.85 -11.09
N ILE A 74 -8.99 6.81 -10.35
CA ILE A 74 -10.42 6.92 -10.11
C ILE A 74 -11.01 7.94 -11.07
#